data_b4a2e9e5ee44fe32d475e85f1f403248
#
_entry.id   b4a2e9e5ee44fe32d475e85f1f403248
#
_cell.length_a   1.000
_cell.length_b   1.000
_cell.length_c   1.000
_cell.angle_alpha   90.00
_cell.angle_beta   90.00
_cell.angle_gamma   90.00
#
_symmetry.space_group_name_H-M   'P 1'
#
loop_
_entity.id
_entity.type
_entity.pdbx_description
1 polymer ?
#
loop_
_entity_poly.entity_id
_entity_poly.type
_entity_poly.pdbx_seq_one_letter_code
_entity_poly.pdbx_strand_id
1 'polypeptide(L)'
;MSTEESDIEVKLSAARTRLILDKPFLGTLVMHLPLVAADPAWCKTTATDARAFYYNADFIEALSLEQTQFVLSHEALHCALSHFARRMHRDKYRWDIACDLAINPLLIAEGLEACPGALHLVEFEGMTAEEIYPCIDESDQMNTHDHHIYDQAESDAGGSPDGGGTEPPQDSPSQPRKPLPQSGKSGGAGQPRPPGPETQEQLAAQWAQRMASAHQQAMQAGKMEGALGRLIGHLLEPQIPWRALLARYMSATAREDYNWARPSRREGEAILPSLRSNQLNVVVAIDSSGSISDQEMQQFVSELDALKGQINARITLLACDSELAEESPWQFEPWEPLTLPHELKGGGGTDFTPVFRWLEQADSHSDLLIYFTDAQGQFPDSEPAIPVIWLVKGGAKVPWGQRIQLN
;
A
#
# COMPACT_ATOMS: atom_id res chain seq x y z
N MET A 1 -26.54 -34.95 -2.20
CA MET A 1 -25.32 -34.76 -1.40
C MET A 1 -24.86 -36.16 -1.00
N SER A 2 -23.68 -36.57 -1.49
CA SER A 2 -23.06 -37.83 -1.08
C SER A 2 -22.58 -37.73 0.38
N THR A 3 -22.39 -38.87 1.08
CA THR A 3 -21.82 -38.89 2.42
C THR A 3 -20.43 -38.24 2.46
N GLU A 4 -19.65 -38.35 1.42
CA GLU A 4 -18.31 -37.76 1.26
C GLU A 4 -18.33 -36.22 1.18
N GLU A 5 -19.29 -35.60 0.45
CA GLU A 5 -19.46 -34.13 0.43
C GLU A 5 -19.78 -33.60 1.83
N SER A 6 -20.58 -34.33 2.62
CA SER A 6 -20.88 -33.98 4.01
C SER A 6 -19.64 -33.99 4.90
N ASP A 7 -18.73 -34.95 4.72
CA ASP A 7 -17.52 -35.08 5.54
C ASP A 7 -16.49 -33.99 5.25
N ILE A 8 -16.35 -33.56 3.99
CA ILE A 8 -15.50 -32.42 3.59
C ILE A 8 -16.02 -31.12 4.14
N GLU A 9 -17.34 -30.86 4.07
CA GLU A 9 -17.95 -29.65 4.65
C GLU A 9 -17.78 -29.62 6.17
N VAL A 10 -17.88 -30.77 6.84
CA VAL A 10 -17.63 -30.87 8.28
C VAL A 10 -16.17 -30.55 8.60
N LYS A 11 -15.21 -31.08 7.82
CA LYS A 11 -13.78 -30.81 7.98
C LYS A 11 -13.45 -29.32 7.79
N LEU A 12 -13.96 -28.69 6.73
CA LEU A 12 -13.79 -27.27 6.47
C LEU A 12 -14.39 -26.40 7.59
N SER A 13 -15.58 -26.76 8.09
CA SER A 13 -16.24 -26.09 9.22
C SER A 13 -15.44 -26.24 10.51
N ALA A 14 -14.90 -27.43 10.77
CA ALA A 14 -14.04 -27.69 11.92
C ALA A 14 -12.74 -26.88 11.85
N ALA A 15 -12.10 -26.81 10.68
CA ALA A 15 -10.89 -26.01 10.45
C ALA A 15 -11.16 -24.51 10.71
N ARG A 16 -12.26 -23.96 10.22
CA ARG A 16 -12.69 -22.58 10.49
C ARG A 16 -12.93 -22.32 11.97
N THR A 17 -13.67 -23.21 12.63
CA THR A 17 -13.95 -23.09 14.06
C THR A 17 -12.68 -23.06 14.88
N ARG A 18 -11.74 -23.94 14.56
CA ARG A 18 -10.45 -24.02 15.25
C ARG A 18 -9.60 -22.75 15.01
N LEU A 19 -9.58 -22.22 13.78
CA LEU A 19 -8.92 -20.96 13.47
C LEU A 19 -9.51 -19.78 14.28
N ILE A 20 -10.83 -19.70 14.45
CA ILE A 20 -11.45 -18.65 15.26
C ILE A 20 -11.00 -18.76 16.72
N LEU A 21 -10.90 -19.96 17.26
CA LEU A 21 -10.54 -20.19 18.66
C LEU A 21 -9.04 -19.98 18.90
N ASP A 22 -8.18 -20.47 18.02
CA ASP A 22 -6.73 -20.50 18.21
C ASP A 22 -6.03 -19.28 17.61
N LYS A 23 -6.48 -18.83 16.45
CA LYS A 23 -5.93 -17.74 15.63
C LYS A 23 -7.03 -16.77 15.18
N PRO A 24 -7.63 -15.98 16.09
CA PRO A 24 -8.84 -15.20 15.80
C PRO A 24 -8.69 -14.21 14.65
N PHE A 25 -7.51 -13.68 14.40
CA PHE A 25 -7.24 -12.83 13.22
C PHE A 25 -7.51 -13.61 11.93
N LEU A 26 -6.80 -14.72 11.73
CA LEU A 26 -6.95 -15.56 10.53
C LEU A 26 -8.36 -16.15 10.44
N GLY A 27 -8.90 -16.63 11.55
CA GLY A 27 -10.26 -17.18 11.62
C GLY A 27 -11.32 -16.15 11.18
N THR A 28 -11.20 -14.91 11.62
CA THR A 28 -12.13 -13.84 11.20
C THR A 28 -12.01 -13.55 9.69
N LEU A 29 -10.80 -13.50 9.14
CA LEU A 29 -10.62 -13.31 7.71
C LEU A 29 -11.22 -14.45 6.89
N VAL A 30 -10.95 -15.70 7.26
CA VAL A 30 -11.46 -16.89 6.59
C VAL A 30 -13.00 -16.94 6.58
N MET A 31 -13.67 -16.41 7.62
CA MET A 31 -15.14 -16.35 7.65
C MET A 31 -15.75 -15.43 6.59
N HIS A 32 -14.98 -14.50 6.04
CA HIS A 32 -15.44 -13.62 4.97
C HIS A 32 -15.40 -14.25 3.57
N LEU A 33 -14.86 -15.47 3.45
CA LEU A 33 -14.79 -16.22 2.19
C LEU A 33 -15.82 -17.37 2.21
N PRO A 34 -16.98 -17.26 1.52
CA PRO A 34 -17.86 -18.40 1.31
C PRO A 34 -17.11 -19.57 0.69
N LEU A 35 -17.40 -20.79 1.17
CA LEU A 35 -16.78 -22.02 0.66
C LEU A 35 -17.58 -22.53 -0.53
N VAL A 36 -16.91 -22.80 -1.64
CA VAL A 36 -17.53 -23.26 -2.86
C VAL A 36 -16.76 -24.46 -3.42
N ALA A 37 -17.44 -25.62 -3.49
CA ALA A 37 -16.86 -26.78 -4.16
C ALA A 37 -16.73 -26.50 -5.68
N ALA A 38 -15.52 -26.58 -6.18
CA ALA A 38 -15.17 -26.28 -7.58
C ALA A 38 -15.19 -27.53 -8.45
N ASP A 39 -15.45 -27.35 -9.74
CA ASP A 39 -15.27 -28.42 -10.71
C ASP A 39 -13.77 -28.77 -10.84
N PRO A 40 -13.36 -30.05 -10.61
CA PRO A 40 -11.98 -30.51 -10.73
C PRO A 40 -11.35 -30.26 -12.11
N ALA A 41 -12.14 -29.98 -13.12
CA ALA A 41 -11.63 -29.68 -14.45
C ALA A 41 -10.77 -28.41 -14.48
N TRP A 42 -11.13 -27.38 -13.69
CA TRP A 42 -10.41 -26.09 -13.63
C TRP A 42 -9.67 -25.87 -12.30
N CYS A 43 -10.20 -26.35 -11.17
CA CYS A 43 -9.58 -26.18 -9.86
C CYS A 43 -9.01 -27.54 -9.39
N LYS A 44 -7.69 -27.65 -9.32
CA LYS A 44 -7.03 -28.88 -8.89
C LYS A 44 -6.78 -28.94 -7.39
N THR A 45 -6.66 -27.78 -6.75
CA THR A 45 -6.35 -27.59 -5.34
C THR A 45 -7.33 -26.61 -4.71
N THR A 46 -6.90 -25.37 -4.51
CA THR A 46 -7.70 -24.26 -4.05
C THR A 46 -7.60 -23.06 -5.01
N ALA A 47 -8.54 -22.13 -4.91
CA ALA A 47 -8.55 -20.91 -5.68
C ALA A 47 -9.36 -19.83 -4.98
N THR A 48 -9.05 -18.56 -5.25
CA THR A 48 -9.87 -17.43 -4.83
C THR A 48 -10.02 -16.37 -5.92
N ASP A 49 -11.16 -15.70 -5.91
CA ASP A 49 -11.46 -14.50 -6.71
C ASP A 49 -11.62 -13.25 -5.81
N ALA A 50 -11.09 -13.32 -4.59
CA ALA A 50 -11.28 -12.37 -3.49
C ALA A 50 -12.73 -12.24 -2.96
N ARG A 51 -13.66 -13.07 -3.43
CA ARG A 51 -15.06 -13.12 -2.99
C ARG A 51 -15.42 -14.44 -2.35
N ALA A 52 -14.83 -15.54 -2.81
CA ALA A 52 -15.10 -16.89 -2.35
C ALA A 52 -13.81 -17.71 -2.30
N PHE A 53 -13.84 -18.75 -1.49
CA PHE A 53 -12.82 -19.81 -1.46
C PHE A 53 -13.35 -20.99 -2.26
N TYR A 54 -12.72 -21.26 -3.38
CA TYR A 54 -13.01 -22.41 -4.22
C TYR A 54 -12.07 -23.56 -3.87
N TYR A 55 -12.60 -24.76 -3.80
CA TYR A 55 -11.80 -25.91 -3.41
C TYR A 55 -12.12 -27.15 -4.22
N ASN A 56 -11.09 -27.94 -4.48
CA ASN A 56 -11.22 -29.29 -4.98
C ASN A 56 -11.51 -30.22 -3.80
N ALA A 57 -12.56 -31.03 -3.89
CA ALA A 57 -12.97 -31.94 -2.82
C ALA A 57 -11.91 -32.97 -2.47
N ASP A 58 -11.33 -33.65 -3.49
CA ASP A 58 -10.32 -34.68 -3.31
C ASP A 58 -9.04 -34.10 -2.68
N PHE A 59 -8.67 -32.86 -3.03
CA PHE A 59 -7.53 -32.18 -2.44
C PHE A 59 -7.76 -31.90 -0.94
N ILE A 60 -8.91 -31.35 -0.57
CA ILE A 60 -9.24 -31.09 0.83
C ILE A 60 -9.34 -32.41 1.63
N GLU A 61 -9.86 -33.49 1.02
CA GLU A 61 -9.91 -34.80 1.66
C GLU A 61 -8.52 -35.33 2.02
N ALA A 62 -7.54 -35.14 1.14
CA ALA A 62 -6.17 -35.60 1.33
C ALA A 62 -5.38 -34.85 2.41
N LEU A 63 -5.77 -33.61 2.74
CA LEU A 63 -5.08 -32.79 3.75
C LEU A 63 -5.43 -33.23 5.18
N SER A 64 -4.54 -32.94 6.14
CA SER A 64 -4.88 -32.97 7.57
C SER A 64 -5.83 -31.80 7.94
N LEU A 65 -6.37 -31.79 9.15
CA LEU A 65 -7.16 -30.67 9.64
C LEU A 65 -6.30 -29.41 9.77
N GLU A 66 -5.08 -29.56 10.24
CA GLU A 66 -4.07 -28.52 10.41
C GLU A 66 -3.64 -27.94 9.05
N GLN A 67 -3.41 -28.78 8.05
CA GLN A 67 -3.13 -28.35 6.68
C GLN A 67 -4.33 -27.66 6.02
N THR A 68 -5.55 -28.11 6.34
CA THR A 68 -6.78 -27.42 5.89
C THR A 68 -6.88 -26.01 6.48
N GLN A 69 -6.46 -25.81 7.74
CA GLN A 69 -6.39 -24.48 8.35
C GLN A 69 -5.36 -23.61 7.62
N PHE A 70 -4.22 -24.19 7.20
CA PHE A 70 -3.19 -23.46 6.46
C PHE A 70 -3.74 -22.95 5.12
N VAL A 71 -4.33 -23.81 4.28
CA VAL A 71 -4.81 -23.38 2.95
C VAL A 71 -5.96 -22.36 3.04
N LEU A 72 -6.85 -22.49 4.02
CA LEU A 72 -7.90 -21.51 4.28
C LEU A 72 -7.31 -20.13 4.65
N SER A 73 -6.28 -20.14 5.52
CA SER A 73 -5.62 -18.91 5.98
C SER A 73 -4.78 -18.28 4.86
N HIS A 74 -4.16 -19.09 4.02
CA HIS A 74 -3.38 -18.68 2.87
C HIS A 74 -4.22 -17.85 1.88
N GLU A 75 -5.32 -18.39 1.40
CA GLU A 75 -6.22 -17.68 0.49
C GLU A 75 -6.83 -16.42 1.12
N ALA A 76 -7.13 -16.46 2.43
CA ALA A 76 -7.65 -15.31 3.14
C ALA A 76 -6.59 -14.19 3.28
N LEU A 77 -5.30 -14.53 3.43
CA LEU A 77 -4.22 -13.55 3.45
C LEU A 77 -3.95 -12.94 2.07
N HIS A 78 -4.03 -13.72 0.98
CA HIS A 78 -3.99 -13.14 -0.36
C HIS A 78 -5.03 -12.05 -0.56
N CYS A 79 -6.25 -12.31 -0.08
CA CYS A 79 -7.34 -11.34 -0.14
C CYS A 79 -7.08 -10.13 0.79
N ALA A 80 -6.70 -10.37 2.05
CA ALA A 80 -6.47 -9.33 3.05
C ALA A 80 -5.32 -8.40 2.67
N LEU A 81 -4.23 -8.95 2.12
CA LEU A 81 -3.07 -8.20 1.60
C LEU A 81 -3.32 -7.59 0.22
N SER A 82 -4.52 -7.80 -0.35
CA SER A 82 -4.94 -7.25 -1.65
C SER A 82 -3.98 -7.58 -2.81
N HIS A 83 -3.40 -8.78 -2.83
CA HIS A 83 -2.45 -9.20 -3.87
C HIS A 83 -3.08 -9.12 -5.26
N PHE A 84 -4.38 -9.37 -5.37
CA PHE A 84 -5.17 -9.24 -6.60
C PHE A 84 -5.20 -7.83 -7.20
N ALA A 85 -5.10 -6.78 -6.37
CA ALA A 85 -5.09 -5.38 -6.80
C ALA A 85 -3.67 -4.80 -6.95
N ARG A 86 -2.67 -5.42 -6.32
CA ARG A 86 -1.28 -4.93 -6.25
C ARG A 86 -0.38 -5.47 -7.37
N ARG A 87 -0.85 -6.41 -8.18
CA ARG A 87 -0.05 -6.97 -9.29
C ARG A 87 0.34 -5.90 -10.32
N MET A 88 -0.59 -5.03 -10.66
CA MET A 88 -0.38 -3.99 -11.68
C MET A 88 0.11 -4.59 -13.02
N HIS A 89 1.27 -4.13 -13.52
CA HIS A 89 1.89 -4.54 -14.79
C HIS A 89 2.86 -5.75 -14.65
N ARG A 90 2.95 -6.34 -13.46
CA ARG A 90 3.87 -7.46 -13.20
C ARG A 90 3.38 -8.74 -13.89
N ASP A 91 4.32 -9.59 -14.31
CA ASP A 91 4.00 -10.93 -14.82
C ASP A 91 3.22 -11.73 -13.79
N LYS A 92 2.17 -12.44 -14.25
CA LYS A 92 1.24 -13.13 -13.35
C LYS A 92 1.93 -14.28 -12.61
N TYR A 93 2.66 -15.12 -13.35
CA TYR A 93 3.29 -16.31 -12.77
C TYR A 93 4.33 -15.92 -11.69
N ARG A 94 5.21 -14.98 -12.00
CA ARG A 94 6.21 -14.47 -11.05
C ARG A 94 5.57 -13.78 -9.85
N TRP A 95 4.48 -13.06 -10.08
CA TRP A 95 3.74 -12.39 -9.01
C TRP A 95 3.07 -13.38 -8.05
N ASP A 96 2.42 -14.43 -8.59
CA ASP A 96 1.77 -15.45 -7.78
C ASP A 96 2.81 -16.16 -6.88
N ILE A 97 3.97 -16.56 -7.45
CA ILE A 97 5.09 -17.14 -6.67
C ILE A 97 5.60 -16.17 -5.59
N ALA A 98 5.78 -14.87 -5.92
CA ALA A 98 6.24 -13.88 -4.95
C ALA A 98 5.25 -13.72 -3.79
N CYS A 99 3.95 -13.75 -4.07
CA CYS A 99 2.90 -13.68 -3.07
C CYS A 99 2.90 -14.89 -2.14
N ASP A 100 3.06 -16.09 -2.67
CA ASP A 100 3.15 -17.34 -1.89
C ASP A 100 4.38 -17.33 -0.98
N LEU A 101 5.54 -16.95 -1.52
CA LEU A 101 6.78 -16.83 -0.75
C LEU A 101 6.71 -15.75 0.34
N ALA A 102 5.87 -14.74 0.19
CA ALA A 102 5.63 -13.74 1.22
C ALA A 102 4.66 -14.23 2.31
N ILE A 103 3.62 -15.02 1.95
CA ILE A 103 2.56 -15.44 2.88
C ILE A 103 2.94 -16.71 3.65
N ASN A 104 3.48 -17.73 2.97
CA ASN A 104 3.72 -19.04 3.59
C ASN A 104 4.63 -18.96 4.81
N PRO A 105 5.75 -18.21 4.81
CA PRO A 105 6.57 -18.04 6.01
C PRO A 105 5.82 -17.39 7.18
N LEU A 106 4.92 -16.45 6.92
CA LEU A 106 4.10 -15.82 7.96
C LEU A 106 3.18 -16.83 8.64
N LEU A 107 2.51 -17.68 7.85
CA LEU A 107 1.61 -18.72 8.38
C LEU A 107 2.37 -19.79 9.16
N ILE A 108 3.55 -20.20 8.69
CA ILE A 108 4.43 -21.14 9.37
C ILE A 108 4.92 -20.55 10.70
N ALA A 109 5.34 -19.27 10.71
CA ALA A 109 5.75 -18.55 11.91
C ALA A 109 4.61 -18.41 12.93
N GLU A 110 3.35 -18.35 12.46
CA GLU A 110 2.15 -18.41 13.31
C GLU A 110 1.86 -19.81 13.84
N GLY A 111 2.63 -20.83 13.45
CA GLY A 111 2.50 -22.21 13.92
C GLY A 111 1.45 -23.03 13.17
N LEU A 112 1.08 -22.65 11.95
CA LEU A 112 0.25 -23.46 11.07
C LEU A 112 1.12 -24.50 10.33
N GLU A 113 0.56 -25.68 10.14
CA GLU A 113 1.21 -26.76 9.40
C GLU A 113 1.04 -26.55 7.89
N ALA A 114 2.15 -26.33 7.19
CA ALA A 114 2.14 -26.12 5.75
C ALA A 114 1.58 -27.34 4.99
N CYS A 115 0.80 -27.11 3.97
CA CYS A 115 0.34 -28.17 3.08
C CYS A 115 1.51 -28.72 2.24
N PRO A 116 1.44 -29.99 1.78
CA PRO A 116 2.50 -30.57 0.97
C PRO A 116 2.79 -29.74 -0.28
N GLY A 117 4.05 -29.32 -0.45
CA GLY A 117 4.58 -28.53 -1.56
C GLY A 117 4.36 -27.00 -1.44
N ALA A 118 3.88 -26.49 -0.31
CA ALA A 118 3.84 -25.05 -0.08
C ALA A 118 5.24 -24.43 -0.27
N LEU A 119 5.32 -23.37 -1.05
CA LEU A 119 6.57 -22.66 -1.32
C LEU A 119 7.09 -21.99 -0.05
N HIS A 120 8.30 -22.31 0.34
CA HIS A 120 8.98 -21.70 1.48
C HIS A 120 10.48 -21.63 1.22
N LEU A 121 11.04 -20.44 1.16
CA LEU A 121 12.47 -20.19 1.02
C LEU A 121 12.89 -19.22 2.13
N VAL A 122 13.85 -19.65 2.96
CA VAL A 122 14.31 -18.91 4.15
C VAL A 122 14.86 -17.52 3.80
N GLU A 123 15.44 -17.37 2.61
CA GLU A 123 16.00 -16.12 2.11
C GLU A 123 14.97 -15.02 1.89
N PHE A 124 13.68 -15.38 1.75
CA PHE A 124 12.58 -14.44 1.54
C PHE A 124 11.72 -14.21 2.79
N GLU A 125 12.09 -14.79 3.92
CA GLU A 125 11.37 -14.56 5.17
C GLU A 125 11.35 -13.07 5.57
N GLY A 126 10.15 -12.54 5.79
CA GLY A 126 9.95 -11.15 6.19
C GLY A 126 9.94 -10.14 5.05
N MET A 127 10.14 -10.58 3.81
CA MET A 127 10.05 -9.73 2.61
C MET A 127 8.60 -9.64 2.12
N THR A 128 8.26 -8.52 1.49
CA THR A 128 6.98 -8.32 0.80
C THR A 128 7.00 -8.96 -0.60
N ALA A 129 5.83 -9.19 -1.18
CA ALA A 129 5.74 -9.73 -2.54
C ALA A 129 6.43 -8.85 -3.59
N GLU A 130 6.43 -7.51 -3.37
CA GLU A 130 7.13 -6.55 -4.25
C GLU A 130 8.65 -6.65 -4.17
N GLU A 131 9.19 -6.95 -3.00
CA GLU A 131 10.64 -7.15 -2.79
C GLU A 131 11.10 -8.51 -3.31
N ILE A 132 10.27 -9.53 -3.23
CA ILE A 132 10.57 -10.88 -3.73
C ILE A 132 10.47 -10.94 -5.26
N TYR A 133 9.49 -10.27 -5.87
CA TYR A 133 9.20 -10.34 -7.30
C TYR A 133 10.43 -10.15 -8.22
N PRO A 134 11.31 -9.15 -8.02
CA PRO A 134 12.50 -9.00 -8.86
C PRO A 134 13.54 -10.10 -8.67
N CYS A 135 13.46 -10.87 -7.58
CA CYS A 135 14.41 -11.95 -7.28
C CYS A 135 14.04 -13.29 -7.93
N ILE A 136 12.84 -13.41 -8.52
CA ILE A 136 12.37 -14.63 -9.18
C ILE A 136 12.75 -14.58 -10.65
N ASP A 137 13.53 -15.55 -11.13
CA ASP A 137 13.87 -15.69 -12.53
C ASP A 137 12.79 -16.46 -13.31
N GLU A 138 12.62 -16.15 -14.61
CA GLU A 138 11.68 -16.85 -15.49
C GLU A 138 12.05 -18.35 -15.69
N SER A 139 13.29 -18.71 -15.39
CA SER A 139 13.79 -20.09 -15.45
C SER A 139 13.43 -20.92 -14.22
N ASP A 140 12.98 -20.31 -13.13
CA ASP A 140 12.64 -21.01 -11.91
C ASP A 140 11.33 -21.79 -12.08
N GLN A 141 11.44 -23.12 -12.15
CA GLN A 141 10.28 -24.02 -12.26
C GLN A 141 9.62 -24.21 -10.88
N MET A 142 9.16 -23.15 -10.27
CA MET A 142 8.35 -23.19 -9.05
C MET A 142 6.87 -23.24 -9.41
N ASN A 143 6.08 -24.05 -8.72
CA ASN A 143 4.64 -24.11 -8.92
C ASN A 143 3.92 -23.64 -7.66
N THR A 144 2.97 -22.72 -7.82
CA THR A 144 2.02 -22.35 -6.76
C THR A 144 1.06 -23.49 -6.50
N HIS A 145 0.59 -23.62 -5.26
CA HIS A 145 -0.41 -24.62 -4.89
C HIS A 145 -1.82 -24.24 -5.26
N ASP A 146 -2.08 -22.98 -5.33
CA ASP A 146 -3.38 -22.38 -5.55
C ASP A 146 -3.51 -21.76 -6.95
N HIS A 147 -4.71 -21.34 -7.26
CA HIS A 147 -5.00 -20.67 -8.51
C HIS A 147 -5.70 -19.33 -8.24
N HIS A 148 -5.03 -18.24 -8.54
CA HIS A 148 -5.57 -16.91 -8.39
C HIS A 148 -6.41 -16.49 -9.61
N ILE A 149 -7.69 -16.19 -9.39
CA ILE A 149 -8.64 -15.80 -10.45
C ILE A 149 -8.86 -14.29 -10.39
N TYR A 150 -7.78 -13.54 -10.55
CA TYR A 150 -7.84 -12.08 -10.45
C TYR A 150 -7.84 -11.37 -11.80
N ASP A 151 -7.31 -12.05 -12.83
CA ASP A 151 -7.11 -11.48 -14.15
C ASP A 151 -7.84 -12.27 -15.23
N GLN A 152 -8.23 -11.57 -16.29
CA GLN A 152 -8.65 -12.24 -17.51
C GLN A 152 -7.45 -13.08 -18.00
N ALA A 153 -7.67 -14.36 -18.26
CA ALA A 153 -6.68 -15.16 -18.98
C ALA A 153 -6.32 -14.36 -20.25
N GLU A 154 -5.04 -14.06 -20.42
CA GLU A 154 -4.55 -13.65 -21.73
C GLU A 154 -4.88 -14.78 -22.66
N SER A 155 -5.96 -14.64 -23.42
CA SER A 155 -6.34 -15.58 -24.46
C SER A 155 -5.17 -15.63 -25.41
N ASP A 156 -4.59 -16.83 -25.58
CA ASP A 156 -3.63 -17.17 -26.62
C ASP A 156 -3.92 -16.37 -27.88
N ALA A 157 -3.17 -15.30 -28.10
CA ALA A 157 -3.18 -14.53 -29.32
C ALA A 157 -2.36 -15.28 -30.39
N GLY A 158 -2.86 -16.44 -30.79
CA GLY A 158 -2.31 -17.30 -31.83
C GLY A 158 -3.39 -17.76 -32.80
N GLY A 159 -4.14 -16.85 -33.38
CA GLY A 159 -5.15 -17.15 -34.41
C GLY A 159 -5.24 -16.00 -35.40
N SER A 160 -4.77 -16.24 -36.62
CA SER A 160 -4.76 -15.32 -37.76
C SER A 160 -6.14 -14.69 -38.09
N PRO A 161 -6.15 -13.48 -38.64
CA PRO A 161 -7.37 -12.82 -39.03
C PRO A 161 -7.83 -13.34 -40.42
N ASP A 162 -9.01 -13.88 -40.49
CA ASP A 162 -9.73 -13.94 -41.79
C ASP A 162 -11.05 -13.19 -41.69
N GLY A 163 -11.33 -12.47 -42.74
CA GLY A 163 -12.19 -11.32 -42.80
C GLY A 163 -13.70 -11.59 -42.83
N GLY A 164 -14.44 -10.54 -42.60
CA GLY A 164 -15.87 -10.48 -42.90
C GLY A 164 -16.59 -9.43 -42.05
N GLY A 165 -16.73 -8.23 -42.62
CA GLY A 165 -17.48 -7.14 -42.00
C GLY A 165 -18.96 -7.44 -41.88
N THR A 166 -19.60 -6.81 -40.89
CA THR A 166 -20.97 -6.23 -40.99
C THR A 166 -21.29 -5.38 -39.75
N GLU A 167 -22.05 -4.35 -39.98
CA GLU A 167 -22.45 -3.19 -39.18
C GLU A 167 -23.09 -3.49 -37.79
N PRO A 168 -23.17 -2.48 -36.91
CA PRO A 168 -23.72 -2.62 -35.56
C PRO A 168 -25.26 -2.47 -35.57
N PRO A 169 -26.01 -3.21 -34.75
CA PRO A 169 -27.40 -2.91 -34.49
C PRO A 169 -27.58 -2.08 -33.20
N GLN A 170 -28.54 -1.17 -33.33
CA GLN A 170 -29.02 -0.16 -32.41
C GLN A 170 -29.61 -0.71 -31.09
N ASP A 171 -29.64 0.18 -30.11
CA ASP A 171 -30.27 0.10 -28.79
C ASP A 171 -31.68 -0.51 -28.77
N SER A 172 -31.93 -1.37 -27.77
CA SER A 172 -33.25 -1.62 -27.20
C SER A 172 -33.13 -2.15 -25.74
N PRO A 173 -34.10 -1.83 -24.84
CA PRO A 173 -33.93 -1.80 -23.42
C PRO A 173 -34.01 -3.15 -22.72
N SER A 174 -33.29 -3.21 -21.63
CA SER A 174 -33.08 -4.21 -20.58
C SER A 174 -34.28 -5.13 -20.28
N GLN A 175 -34.12 -6.44 -20.55
CA GLN A 175 -34.80 -7.49 -19.81
C GLN A 175 -33.81 -8.27 -18.94
N PRO A 176 -34.18 -8.72 -17.72
CA PRO A 176 -33.31 -9.49 -16.87
C PRO A 176 -32.99 -10.85 -17.50
N ARG A 177 -31.73 -11.08 -17.82
CA ARG A 177 -31.27 -12.36 -18.36
C ARG A 177 -31.34 -13.43 -17.26
N LYS A 178 -32.13 -14.46 -17.54
CA LYS A 178 -32.14 -15.72 -16.79
C LYS A 178 -30.75 -16.34 -16.83
N PRO A 179 -30.30 -17.00 -15.71
CA PRO A 179 -29.05 -17.75 -15.70
C PRO A 179 -29.06 -18.83 -16.79
N LEU A 180 -27.98 -18.93 -17.56
CA LEU A 180 -27.80 -20.04 -18.49
C LEU A 180 -27.68 -21.35 -17.74
N PRO A 181 -28.22 -22.46 -18.21
CA PRO A 181 -28.14 -23.76 -17.57
C PRO A 181 -26.68 -24.27 -17.64
N GLN A 182 -26.12 -24.55 -16.47
CA GLN A 182 -24.84 -25.23 -16.30
C GLN A 182 -25.01 -26.68 -16.74
N SER A 183 -24.36 -27.12 -17.79
CA SER A 183 -24.23 -28.51 -18.16
C SER A 183 -22.78 -28.96 -18.07
N GLY A 184 -22.33 -29.32 -16.88
CA GLY A 184 -21.12 -30.10 -16.66
C GLY A 184 -21.48 -31.33 -15.85
N LYS A 185 -21.07 -32.51 -16.28
CA LYS A 185 -21.30 -33.81 -15.63
C LYS A 185 -20.35 -34.07 -14.44
N SER A 186 -19.71 -33.06 -13.92
CA SER A 186 -18.83 -33.07 -12.76
C SER A 186 -19.42 -32.10 -11.73
N GLY A 187 -19.69 -32.59 -10.53
CA GLY A 187 -20.55 -31.90 -9.54
C GLY A 187 -19.88 -30.75 -8.81
N GLY A 188 -19.43 -29.71 -9.51
CA GLY A 188 -18.83 -28.52 -8.88
C GLY A 188 -19.13 -27.22 -9.62
N ALA A 189 -18.85 -26.05 -9.00
CA ALA A 189 -19.01 -24.74 -9.59
C ALA A 189 -18.02 -24.52 -10.75
N GLY A 190 -18.49 -23.95 -11.86
CA GLY A 190 -17.62 -23.52 -12.95
C GLY A 190 -16.70 -22.34 -12.53
N GLN A 191 -15.61 -22.13 -13.27
CA GLN A 191 -14.67 -21.07 -13.01
C GLN A 191 -15.35 -19.70 -13.05
N PRO A 192 -15.22 -18.87 -11.99
CA PRO A 192 -15.78 -17.53 -11.97
C PRO A 192 -15.04 -16.59 -12.94
N ARG A 193 -15.71 -15.53 -13.35
CA ARG A 193 -15.06 -14.48 -14.12
C ARG A 193 -14.21 -13.60 -13.22
N PRO A 194 -12.98 -13.25 -13.63
CA PRO A 194 -12.13 -12.30 -12.89
C PRO A 194 -12.86 -10.97 -12.65
N PRO A 195 -12.63 -10.34 -11.48
CA PRO A 195 -13.19 -9.02 -11.20
C PRO A 195 -12.57 -7.95 -12.10
N GLY A 196 -13.38 -7.05 -12.65
CA GLY A 196 -12.89 -5.88 -13.39
C GLY A 196 -12.18 -4.87 -12.47
N PRO A 197 -11.43 -3.88 -13.03
CA PRO A 197 -10.60 -2.94 -12.24
C PRO A 197 -11.37 -2.19 -11.14
N GLU A 198 -12.53 -1.61 -11.44
CA GLU A 198 -13.38 -0.94 -10.44
C GLU A 198 -13.81 -1.88 -9.31
N THR A 199 -14.07 -3.14 -9.65
CA THR A 199 -14.43 -4.16 -8.66
C THR A 199 -13.23 -4.56 -7.80
N GLN A 200 -12.03 -4.59 -8.37
CA GLN A 200 -10.80 -4.86 -7.63
C GLN A 200 -10.53 -3.78 -6.58
N GLU A 201 -10.69 -2.50 -6.92
CA GLU A 201 -10.56 -1.39 -5.96
C GLU A 201 -11.58 -1.47 -4.83
N GLN A 202 -12.86 -1.76 -5.17
CA GLN A 202 -13.91 -1.94 -4.17
C GLN A 202 -13.62 -3.12 -3.25
N LEU A 203 -13.16 -4.25 -3.79
CA LEU A 203 -12.77 -5.42 -3.01
C LEU A 203 -11.57 -5.13 -2.12
N ALA A 204 -10.57 -4.40 -2.62
CA ALA A 204 -9.40 -4.01 -1.82
C ALA A 204 -9.81 -3.13 -0.62
N ALA A 205 -10.70 -2.15 -0.82
CA ALA A 205 -11.23 -1.33 0.26
C ALA A 205 -12.02 -2.16 1.28
N GLN A 206 -12.85 -3.10 0.83
CA GLN A 206 -13.59 -4.00 1.70
C GLN A 206 -12.65 -4.92 2.51
N TRP A 207 -11.61 -5.48 1.87
CA TRP A 207 -10.65 -6.33 2.56
C TRP A 207 -9.79 -5.55 3.56
N ALA A 208 -9.43 -4.30 3.26
CA ALA A 208 -8.76 -3.42 4.23
C ALA A 208 -9.63 -3.21 5.49
N GLN A 209 -10.94 -2.98 5.34
CA GLN A 209 -11.87 -2.89 6.48
C GLN A 209 -11.99 -4.20 7.26
N ARG A 210 -12.09 -5.34 6.56
CA ARG A 210 -12.15 -6.68 7.18
C ARG A 210 -10.88 -6.97 7.96
N MET A 211 -9.72 -6.66 7.39
CA MET A 211 -8.42 -6.80 8.03
C MET A 211 -8.30 -5.94 9.29
N ALA A 212 -8.73 -4.68 9.24
CA ALA A 212 -8.73 -3.78 10.40
C ALA A 212 -9.64 -4.30 11.52
N SER A 213 -10.84 -4.78 11.18
CA SER A 213 -11.77 -5.37 12.14
C SER A 213 -11.23 -6.66 12.77
N ALA A 214 -10.64 -7.55 11.94
CA ALA A 214 -10.04 -8.79 12.41
C ALA A 214 -8.84 -8.52 13.35
N HIS A 215 -8.01 -7.53 13.00
CA HIS A 215 -6.89 -7.10 13.84
C HIS A 215 -7.37 -6.59 15.20
N GLN A 216 -8.35 -5.72 15.21
CA GLN A 216 -8.92 -5.18 16.45
C GLN A 216 -9.49 -6.30 17.34
N GLN A 217 -10.21 -7.28 16.78
CA GLN A 217 -10.74 -8.43 17.53
C GLN A 217 -9.62 -9.31 18.10
N ALA A 218 -8.57 -9.59 17.31
CA ALA A 218 -7.44 -10.39 17.75
C ALA A 218 -6.63 -9.68 18.85
N MET A 219 -6.47 -8.37 18.78
CA MET A 219 -5.85 -7.55 19.83
C MET A 219 -6.66 -7.60 21.13
N GLN A 220 -7.98 -7.48 21.07
CA GLN A 220 -8.85 -7.60 22.24
C GLN A 220 -8.80 -9.01 22.87
N ALA A 221 -8.59 -10.04 22.06
CA ALA A 221 -8.40 -11.42 22.54
C ALA A 221 -6.98 -11.68 23.06
N GLY A 222 -6.03 -10.73 22.98
CA GLY A 222 -4.64 -10.92 23.38
C GLY A 222 -3.88 -11.93 22.51
N LYS A 223 -4.31 -12.13 21.26
CA LYS A 223 -3.78 -13.14 20.33
C LYS A 223 -3.27 -12.55 19.02
N MET A 224 -2.66 -11.37 19.11
CA MET A 224 -2.07 -10.70 17.95
C MET A 224 -0.61 -10.31 18.26
N GLU A 225 0.21 -11.35 18.39
CA GLU A 225 1.66 -11.22 18.62
C GLU A 225 2.41 -11.85 17.44
N GLY A 226 3.70 -11.56 17.31
CA GLY A 226 4.55 -12.19 16.28
C GLY A 226 4.76 -11.35 15.02
N ALA A 227 5.20 -12.02 13.95
CA ALA A 227 5.55 -11.39 12.69
C ALA A 227 4.32 -10.84 11.97
N LEU A 228 3.24 -11.62 11.95
CA LEU A 228 1.98 -11.24 11.32
C LEU A 228 1.36 -10.01 12.02
N GLY A 229 1.38 -9.96 13.36
CA GLY A 229 0.89 -8.81 14.12
C GLY A 229 1.63 -7.52 13.78
N ARG A 230 2.96 -7.57 13.66
CA ARG A 230 3.77 -6.42 13.26
C ARG A 230 3.47 -5.97 11.83
N LEU A 231 3.42 -6.92 10.88
CA LEU A 231 3.09 -6.61 9.48
C LEU A 231 1.71 -5.94 9.36
N ILE A 232 0.70 -6.52 9.98
CA ILE A 232 -0.67 -5.98 9.92
C ILE A 232 -0.77 -4.64 10.63
N GLY A 233 -0.12 -4.49 11.80
CA GLY A 233 -0.05 -3.20 12.50
C GLY A 233 0.51 -2.10 11.61
N HIS A 234 1.61 -2.36 10.91
CA HIS A 234 2.21 -1.43 9.97
C HIS A 234 1.29 -1.12 8.76
N LEU A 235 0.64 -2.13 8.18
CA LEU A 235 -0.29 -1.94 7.06
C LEU A 235 -1.57 -1.18 7.46
N LEU A 236 -2.01 -1.29 8.71
CA LEU A 236 -3.18 -0.59 9.22
C LEU A 236 -2.88 0.78 9.81
N GLU A 237 -1.61 1.15 10.00
CA GLU A 237 -1.26 2.53 10.31
C GLU A 237 -1.83 3.43 9.21
N PRO A 238 -2.56 4.52 9.59
CA PRO A 238 -3.17 5.39 8.59
C PRO A 238 -2.08 5.98 7.70
N GLN A 239 -1.98 5.46 6.50
CA GLN A 239 -1.13 5.97 5.44
C GLN A 239 -1.77 7.27 4.93
N ILE A 240 -1.71 8.33 5.73
CA ILE A 240 -2.12 9.63 5.22
C ILE A 240 -1.06 10.00 4.18
N PRO A 241 -1.44 10.21 2.90
CA PRO A 241 -0.47 10.54 1.88
C PRO A 241 0.26 11.81 2.32
N TRP A 242 1.53 11.71 2.68
CA TRP A 242 2.34 12.84 3.16
C TRP A 242 2.25 14.04 2.20
N ARG A 243 2.08 13.77 0.90
CA ARG A 243 1.86 14.76 -0.16
C ARG A 243 0.61 15.60 0.07
N ALA A 244 -0.51 14.96 0.41
CA ALA A 244 -1.77 15.66 0.69
C ALA A 244 -1.68 16.49 1.97
N LEU A 245 -1.01 15.99 3.01
CA LEU A 245 -0.75 16.74 4.23
C LEU A 245 0.16 17.92 3.96
N LEU A 246 1.27 17.73 3.26
CA LEU A 246 2.20 18.80 2.90
C LEU A 246 1.48 19.89 2.08
N ALA A 247 0.74 19.50 1.04
CA ALA A 247 -0.06 20.43 0.24
C ALA A 247 -1.07 21.21 1.08
N ARG A 248 -1.74 20.54 2.02
CA ARG A 248 -2.69 21.17 2.95
C ARG A 248 -2.00 22.20 3.85
N TYR A 249 -0.85 21.86 4.43
CA TYR A 249 -0.09 22.78 5.30
C TYR A 249 0.43 23.99 4.53
N MET A 250 1.07 23.78 3.38
CA MET A 250 1.54 24.87 2.53
C MET A 250 0.39 25.77 2.07
N SER A 251 -0.76 25.20 1.71
CA SER A 251 -1.94 25.97 1.33
C SER A 251 -2.56 26.74 2.50
N ALA A 252 -2.52 26.20 3.72
CA ALA A 252 -2.99 26.88 4.92
C ALA A 252 -2.09 28.07 5.24
N THR A 253 -0.77 27.86 5.30
CA THR A 253 0.22 28.92 5.56
C THR A 253 0.13 30.04 4.52
N ALA A 254 -0.06 29.72 3.23
CA ALA A 254 -0.25 30.72 2.17
C ALA A 254 -1.54 31.56 2.31
N ARG A 255 -2.49 31.15 3.16
CA ARG A 255 -3.77 31.85 3.38
C ARG A 255 -3.82 32.67 4.66
N GLU A 256 -2.84 32.55 5.53
CA GLU A 256 -2.84 33.24 6.84
C GLU A 256 -2.40 34.70 6.75
N ASP A 257 -1.84 35.15 5.63
CA ASP A 257 -1.41 36.53 5.44
C ASP A 257 -2.51 37.42 4.87
N TYR A 258 -2.66 38.61 5.46
CA TYR A 258 -3.65 39.61 5.08
C TYR A 258 -3.14 40.52 3.96
N ASN A 259 -3.77 40.49 2.79
CA ASN A 259 -3.44 41.35 1.67
C ASN A 259 -4.51 42.39 1.39
N TRP A 260 -4.12 43.68 1.41
CA TRP A 260 -4.98 44.82 1.12
C TRP A 260 -5.04 45.19 -0.37
N ALA A 261 -4.20 44.63 -1.22
CA ALA A 261 -4.16 44.96 -2.65
C ALA A 261 -5.43 44.54 -3.40
N ARG A 262 -6.13 43.53 -2.90
CA ARG A 262 -7.47 43.11 -3.39
C ARG A 262 -8.36 42.80 -2.18
N PRO A 263 -9.22 43.76 -1.78
CA PRO A 263 -10.11 43.54 -0.63
C PRO A 263 -11.07 42.36 -0.85
N SER A 264 -11.48 41.76 0.27
CA SER A 264 -12.44 40.67 0.29
C SER A 264 -13.76 41.09 -0.39
N ARG A 265 -14.36 40.25 -1.19
CA ARG A 265 -15.67 40.44 -1.81
C ARG A 265 -16.86 40.31 -0.83
N ARG A 266 -16.61 40.19 0.47
CA ARG A 266 -17.68 40.17 1.47
C ARG A 266 -18.29 41.57 1.54
N GLU A 267 -19.56 41.66 1.20
CA GLU A 267 -20.33 42.89 1.28
C GLU A 267 -20.49 43.31 2.75
N GLY A 268 -20.05 44.51 3.06
CA GLY A 268 -20.16 45.16 4.39
C GLY A 268 -19.68 46.60 4.33
N GLU A 269 -20.00 47.40 5.35
CA GLU A 269 -19.59 48.82 5.44
C GLU A 269 -18.07 49.03 5.62
N ALA A 270 -17.30 47.95 5.85
CA ALA A 270 -15.85 48.00 6.01
C ALA A 270 -15.14 47.25 4.91
N ILE A 271 -14.07 47.85 4.37
CA ILE A 271 -13.14 47.20 3.47
C ILE A 271 -12.27 46.22 4.29
N LEU A 272 -12.46 44.96 4.09
CA LEU A 272 -11.67 43.89 4.78
C LEU A 272 -10.56 43.39 3.87
N PRO A 273 -9.36 43.11 4.39
CA PRO A 273 -8.27 42.52 3.60
C PRO A 273 -8.63 41.12 3.14
N SER A 274 -8.10 40.70 1.99
CA SER A 274 -8.21 39.32 1.58
C SER A 274 -7.10 38.48 2.23
N LEU A 275 -7.46 37.30 2.69
CA LEU A 275 -6.49 36.28 3.16
C LEU A 275 -5.80 35.64 1.93
N ARG A 276 -4.70 36.23 1.48
CA ARG A 276 -3.82 35.63 0.45
C ARG A 276 -2.44 36.25 0.54
N SER A 277 -1.43 35.45 0.84
CA SER A 277 -0.04 35.80 0.52
C SER A 277 0.15 35.82 -0.99
N ASN A 278 0.89 36.81 -1.50
CA ASN A 278 1.25 36.84 -2.92
C ASN A 278 2.28 35.78 -3.27
N GLN A 279 3.11 35.39 -2.33
CA GLN A 279 4.18 34.41 -2.48
C GLN A 279 4.52 33.82 -1.11
N LEU A 280 4.65 32.52 -1.03
CA LEU A 280 5.07 31.80 0.17
C LEU A 280 6.58 31.55 0.12
N ASN A 281 7.30 31.88 1.21
CA ASN A 281 8.73 31.63 1.33
C ASN A 281 8.96 30.38 2.19
N VAL A 282 9.31 29.28 1.56
CA VAL A 282 9.51 27.99 2.22
C VAL A 282 10.97 27.65 2.28
N VAL A 283 11.49 27.37 3.46
CA VAL A 283 12.80 26.77 3.64
C VAL A 283 12.64 25.26 3.67
N VAL A 284 13.44 24.57 2.89
CA VAL A 284 13.49 23.11 2.83
C VAL A 284 14.88 22.66 3.24
N ALA A 285 14.97 21.94 4.33
CA ALA A 285 16.21 21.32 4.77
C ALA A 285 16.18 19.81 4.44
N ILE A 286 17.24 19.34 3.82
CA ILE A 286 17.44 17.93 3.49
C ILE A 286 18.58 17.41 4.35
N ASP A 287 18.30 16.33 5.06
CA ASP A 287 19.30 15.55 5.76
C ASP A 287 20.13 14.76 4.74
N SER A 288 21.39 15.11 4.61
CA SER A 288 22.33 14.44 3.73
C SER A 288 23.06 13.27 4.38
N SER A 289 22.65 12.84 5.57
CA SER A 289 23.16 11.60 6.17
C SER A 289 22.82 10.39 5.29
N GLY A 290 23.69 9.35 5.32
CA GLY A 290 23.58 8.19 4.43
C GLY A 290 22.34 7.29 4.65
N SER A 291 21.39 7.69 5.50
CA SER A 291 20.13 6.97 5.79
C SER A 291 19.02 7.22 4.75
N ILE A 292 19.15 8.26 3.93
CA ILE A 292 18.21 8.63 2.89
C ILE A 292 18.83 8.32 1.52
N SER A 293 18.14 7.53 0.71
CA SER A 293 18.60 7.17 -0.64
C SER A 293 18.38 8.32 -1.63
N ASP A 294 19.24 8.39 -2.66
CA ASP A 294 19.12 9.38 -3.75
C ASP A 294 17.76 9.31 -4.46
N GLN A 295 17.18 8.11 -4.56
CA GLN A 295 15.87 7.91 -5.17
C GLN A 295 14.74 8.54 -4.34
N GLU A 296 14.76 8.37 -3.02
CA GLU A 296 13.79 8.99 -2.11
C GLU A 296 13.90 10.51 -2.14
N MET A 297 15.12 11.01 -2.18
CA MET A 297 15.41 12.44 -2.28
C MET A 297 14.90 13.04 -3.59
N GLN A 298 15.12 12.36 -4.72
CA GLN A 298 14.58 12.79 -6.01
C GLN A 298 13.04 12.78 -6.04
N GLN A 299 12.40 11.76 -5.46
CA GLN A 299 10.94 11.72 -5.35
C GLN A 299 10.42 12.90 -4.53
N PHE A 300 11.03 13.17 -3.37
CA PHE A 300 10.65 14.29 -2.52
C PHE A 300 10.75 15.62 -3.26
N VAL A 301 11.89 15.86 -3.93
CA VAL A 301 12.12 17.11 -4.67
C VAL A 301 11.14 17.26 -5.83
N SER A 302 10.84 16.20 -6.56
CA SER A 302 9.86 16.21 -7.64
C SER A 302 8.45 16.58 -7.15
N GLU A 303 8.01 16.02 -6.01
CA GLU A 303 6.71 16.36 -5.42
C GLU A 303 6.67 17.78 -4.89
N LEU A 304 7.75 18.24 -4.28
CA LEU A 304 7.87 19.61 -3.79
C LEU A 304 7.84 20.62 -4.94
N ASP A 305 8.49 20.30 -6.08
CA ASP A 305 8.46 21.12 -7.28
C ASP A 305 7.04 21.26 -7.85
N ALA A 306 6.29 20.18 -7.88
CA ALA A 306 4.88 20.19 -8.28
C ALA A 306 4.02 21.06 -7.35
N LEU A 307 4.22 20.97 -6.03
CA LEU A 307 3.50 21.78 -5.05
C LEU A 307 3.89 23.25 -5.12
N LYS A 308 5.18 23.56 -5.30
CA LYS A 308 5.72 24.92 -5.44
C LYS A 308 5.01 25.70 -6.54
N GLY A 309 4.84 25.09 -7.71
CA GLY A 309 4.16 25.70 -8.86
C GLY A 309 2.66 25.96 -8.60
N GLN A 310 1.99 25.09 -7.85
CA GLN A 310 0.55 25.25 -7.52
C GLN A 310 0.28 26.36 -6.50
N ILE A 311 1.19 26.57 -5.54
CA ILE A 311 0.98 27.43 -4.38
C ILE A 311 1.69 28.80 -4.54
N ASN A 312 2.46 29.00 -5.61
CA ASN A 312 3.32 30.17 -5.82
C ASN A 312 4.35 30.34 -4.70
N ALA A 313 5.10 29.27 -4.39
CA ALA A 313 6.09 29.27 -3.33
C ALA A 313 7.51 29.48 -3.87
N ARG A 314 8.29 30.34 -3.20
CA ARG A 314 9.75 30.41 -3.34
C ARG A 314 10.35 29.38 -2.38
N ILE A 315 11.28 28.58 -2.84
CA ILE A 315 11.96 27.58 -2.03
C ILE A 315 13.42 27.94 -1.83
N THR A 316 13.84 27.94 -0.58
CA THR A 316 15.25 28.01 -0.20
C THR A 316 15.66 26.60 0.29
N LEU A 317 16.50 25.93 -0.47
CA LEU A 317 16.96 24.58 -0.18
C LEU A 317 18.27 24.63 0.62
N LEU A 318 18.32 23.87 1.70
CA LEU A 318 19.50 23.66 2.55
C LEU A 318 19.81 22.18 2.59
N ALA A 319 21.07 21.80 2.46
CA ALA A 319 21.54 20.47 2.76
C ALA A 319 22.38 20.50 4.06
N CYS A 320 22.10 19.60 4.96
CA CYS A 320 22.73 19.55 6.29
C CYS A 320 22.91 18.10 6.73
N ASP A 321 24.12 17.80 7.23
CA ASP A 321 24.40 16.62 8.05
C ASP A 321 24.76 17.05 9.49
N SER A 322 26.01 17.18 9.83
CA SER A 322 26.50 17.84 11.06
C SER A 322 26.74 19.35 10.87
N GLU A 323 26.89 19.79 9.63
CA GLU A 323 27.06 21.19 9.22
C GLU A 323 26.29 21.46 7.93
N LEU A 324 26.01 22.73 7.64
CA LEU A 324 25.42 23.12 6.35
C LEU A 324 26.43 22.91 5.22
N ALA A 325 25.97 22.37 4.09
CA ALA A 325 26.80 22.23 2.91
C ALA A 325 27.34 23.60 2.45
N GLU A 326 28.61 23.68 2.09
CA GLU A 326 29.29 24.94 1.71
C GLU A 326 28.60 25.69 0.57
N GLU A 327 27.92 24.95 -0.33
CA GLU A 327 27.23 25.52 -1.49
C GLU A 327 25.78 25.93 -1.18
N SER A 328 25.22 25.58 -0.03
CA SER A 328 23.86 26.01 0.39
C SER A 328 23.89 27.44 0.95
N PRO A 329 22.80 28.22 0.83
CA PRO A 329 21.48 27.88 0.31
C PRO A 329 21.33 28.00 -1.21
N TRP A 330 20.47 27.14 -1.79
CA TRP A 330 20.01 27.28 -3.17
C TRP A 330 18.58 27.86 -3.17
N GLN A 331 18.34 28.90 -3.97
CA GLN A 331 17.03 29.54 -4.05
C GLN A 331 16.38 29.25 -5.39
N PHE A 332 15.09 28.91 -5.34
CA PHE A 332 14.28 28.60 -6.51
C PHE A 332 13.00 29.45 -6.50
N GLU A 333 12.80 30.22 -7.53
CA GLU A 333 11.55 30.96 -7.73
C GLU A 333 10.40 30.01 -8.10
N PRO A 334 9.12 30.41 -7.93
CA PRO A 334 7.97 29.54 -8.22
C PRO A 334 7.96 28.93 -9.62
N TRP A 335 8.56 29.60 -10.60
CA TRP A 335 8.62 29.18 -12.00
C TRP A 335 9.90 28.45 -12.38
N GLU A 336 10.90 28.41 -11.52
CA GLU A 336 12.16 27.70 -11.76
C GLU A 336 12.05 26.25 -11.33
N PRO A 337 12.50 25.25 -12.11
CA PRO A 337 12.46 23.87 -11.69
C PRO A 337 13.37 23.64 -10.48
N LEU A 338 12.88 22.90 -9.50
CA LEU A 338 13.64 22.52 -8.31
C LEU A 338 14.58 21.36 -8.68
N THR A 339 15.87 21.58 -8.63
CA THR A 339 16.89 20.58 -8.95
C THR A 339 17.83 20.38 -7.78
N LEU A 340 18.16 19.10 -7.50
CA LEU A 340 19.18 18.78 -6.51
C LEU A 340 20.58 19.08 -7.07
N PRO A 341 21.51 19.61 -6.26
CA PRO A 341 22.91 19.64 -6.61
C PRO A 341 23.45 18.21 -6.83
N HIS A 342 24.35 18.06 -7.80
CA HIS A 342 24.84 16.75 -8.23
C HIS A 342 25.65 15.97 -7.17
N GLU A 343 26.15 16.62 -6.12
CA GLU A 343 26.91 15.98 -5.05
C GLU A 343 26.52 16.58 -3.70
N LEU A 344 25.59 15.95 -3.01
CA LEU A 344 25.37 16.20 -1.58
C LEU A 344 26.38 15.34 -0.83
N LYS A 345 27.49 15.94 -0.39
CA LYS A 345 28.46 15.25 0.45
C LYS A 345 27.87 15.09 1.84
N GLY A 346 27.56 13.87 2.23
CA GLY A 346 27.13 13.49 3.57
C GLY A 346 27.95 12.30 4.08
N GLY A 347 27.89 12.01 5.37
CA GLY A 347 28.58 10.88 5.99
C GLY A 347 29.08 11.13 7.42
N GLY A 348 28.81 12.31 7.95
CA GLY A 348 28.95 12.63 9.37
C GLY A 348 27.71 12.23 10.18
N GLY A 349 27.73 12.50 11.48
CA GLY A 349 26.52 12.40 12.31
C GLY A 349 25.49 13.47 11.90
N THR A 350 24.23 13.35 12.36
CA THR A 350 23.17 14.32 12.05
C THR A 350 22.99 15.31 13.21
N ASP A 351 23.17 16.61 12.91
CA ASP A 351 22.82 17.73 13.80
C ASP A 351 21.89 18.68 13.06
N PHE A 352 20.69 18.89 13.58
CA PHE A 352 19.70 19.78 12.96
C PHE A 352 19.92 21.25 13.32
N THR A 353 20.68 21.54 14.36
CA THR A 353 20.94 22.89 14.90
C THR A 353 21.47 23.90 13.86
N PRO A 354 22.36 23.54 12.91
CA PRO A 354 22.88 24.49 11.93
C PRO A 354 21.81 25.14 11.06
N VAL A 355 20.76 24.37 10.67
CA VAL A 355 19.64 24.90 9.88
C VAL A 355 18.86 25.96 10.66
N PHE A 356 18.61 25.73 11.94
CA PHE A 356 17.89 26.67 12.79
C PHE A 356 18.70 27.94 13.10
N ARG A 357 20.01 27.82 13.28
CA ARG A 357 20.91 28.98 13.38
C ARG A 357 20.93 29.81 12.11
N TRP A 358 20.91 29.13 10.96
CA TRP A 358 20.83 29.83 9.67
C TRP A 358 19.51 30.59 9.55
N LEU A 359 18.37 30.00 9.96
CA LEU A 359 17.05 30.66 9.95
C LEU A 359 17.01 31.91 10.82
N GLU A 360 17.67 31.89 11.98
CA GLU A 360 17.76 33.04 12.88
C GLU A 360 18.66 34.17 12.32
N GLN A 361 19.63 33.85 11.47
CA GLN A 361 20.57 34.79 10.89
C GLN A 361 20.14 35.30 9.51
N ALA A 362 19.19 34.61 8.86
CA ALA A 362 18.73 34.95 7.54
C ALA A 362 17.92 36.26 7.56
N ASP A 363 18.31 37.23 6.72
CA ASP A 363 17.57 38.50 6.56
C ASP A 363 16.20 38.34 5.88
N SER A 364 15.91 37.17 5.32
CA SER A 364 14.67 36.88 4.61
C SER A 364 13.62 36.28 5.55
N HIS A 365 12.41 36.83 5.51
CA HIS A 365 11.28 36.27 6.23
C HIS A 365 10.92 34.89 5.63
N SER A 366 10.94 33.85 6.46
CA SER A 366 10.54 32.49 6.10
C SER A 366 9.19 32.18 6.75
N ASP A 367 8.25 31.67 5.96
CA ASP A 367 6.88 31.39 6.41
C ASP A 367 6.73 29.95 6.93
N LEU A 368 7.60 29.04 6.47
CA LEU A 368 7.54 27.62 6.78
C LEU A 368 8.92 26.97 6.63
N LEU A 369 9.29 26.08 7.56
CA LEU A 369 10.40 25.15 7.42
C LEU A 369 9.86 23.74 7.20
N ILE A 370 10.36 23.05 6.16
CA ILE A 370 10.14 21.63 5.92
C ILE A 370 11.48 20.92 6.06
N TYR A 371 11.56 19.95 6.97
CA TYR A 371 12.76 19.17 7.19
C TYR A 371 12.55 17.71 6.76
N PHE A 372 13.35 17.23 5.80
CA PHE A 372 13.35 15.86 5.31
C PHE A 372 14.48 15.07 5.97
N THR A 373 14.18 14.07 6.82
CA THR A 373 15.15 13.36 7.67
C THR A 373 14.58 12.02 8.16
N ASP A 374 15.44 11.15 8.69
CA ASP A 374 15.03 10.00 9.50
C ASP A 374 14.84 10.34 10.99
N ALA A 375 15.06 11.61 11.35
CA ALA A 375 15.00 12.16 12.71
C ALA A 375 15.94 11.47 13.72
N GLN A 376 17.05 10.89 13.25
CA GLN A 376 18.09 10.32 14.09
C GLN A 376 19.26 11.31 14.21
N GLY A 377 19.10 12.34 15.04
CA GLY A 377 20.11 13.39 15.21
C GLY A 377 19.87 14.26 16.43
N GLN A 378 20.69 15.29 16.57
CA GLN A 378 20.60 16.25 17.65
C GLN A 378 19.63 17.38 17.25
N PHE A 379 18.58 17.56 18.07
CA PHE A 379 17.59 18.63 17.88
C PHE A 379 18.01 19.89 18.65
N PRO A 380 17.59 21.08 18.17
CA PRO A 380 17.74 22.30 18.96
C PRO A 380 16.85 22.27 20.21
N ASP A 381 17.30 22.94 21.26
CA ASP A 381 16.62 22.97 22.58
C ASP A 381 15.26 23.68 22.57
N SER A 382 15.01 24.55 21.60
CA SER A 382 13.79 25.35 21.51
C SER A 382 13.18 25.31 20.13
N GLU A 383 11.85 25.32 20.08
CA GLU A 383 11.08 25.47 18.85
C GLU A 383 11.27 26.87 18.26
N PRO A 384 11.48 27.02 16.93
CA PRO A 384 11.60 28.31 16.28
C PRO A 384 10.24 29.04 16.21
N ALA A 385 10.28 30.33 15.92
CA ALA A 385 9.06 31.15 15.77
C ALA A 385 8.23 30.81 14.53
N ILE A 386 8.82 30.16 13.52
CA ILE A 386 8.14 29.74 12.29
C ILE A 386 7.62 28.31 12.40
N PRO A 387 6.49 27.98 11.73
CA PRO A 387 6.02 26.60 11.68
C PRO A 387 7.06 25.65 11.09
N VAL A 388 7.19 24.45 11.70
CA VAL A 388 8.10 23.42 11.23
C VAL A 388 7.36 22.13 10.92
N ILE A 389 7.60 21.60 9.74
CA ILE A 389 7.13 20.29 9.29
C ILE A 389 8.31 19.35 9.20
N TRP A 390 8.28 18.28 9.99
CA TRP A 390 9.24 17.19 9.92
C TRP A 390 8.69 16.09 9.03
N LEU A 391 9.29 15.89 7.88
CA LEU A 391 9.01 14.73 7.02
C LEU A 391 9.97 13.61 7.41
N VAL A 392 9.46 12.67 8.20
CA VAL A 392 10.30 11.67 8.87
C VAL A 392 10.18 10.32 8.19
N LYS A 393 11.31 9.78 7.74
CA LYS A 393 11.43 8.38 7.32
C LYS A 393 11.52 7.49 8.55
N GLY A 394 10.60 6.51 8.65
CA GLY A 394 10.58 5.58 9.80
C GLY A 394 9.83 6.10 11.02
N GLY A 395 10.04 5.43 12.16
CA GLY A 395 9.24 5.61 13.38
C GLY A 395 9.80 6.60 14.42
N ALA A 396 10.88 7.32 14.14
CA ALA A 396 11.51 8.22 15.11
C ALA A 396 10.58 9.37 15.51
N LYS A 397 10.70 9.81 16.78
CA LYS A 397 9.88 10.91 17.32
C LYS A 397 10.63 12.23 17.18
N VAL A 398 9.89 13.30 16.93
CA VAL A 398 10.40 14.67 16.97
C VAL A 398 9.96 15.37 18.26
N PRO A 399 10.77 16.26 18.83
CA PRO A 399 10.46 16.90 20.12
C PRO A 399 9.34 17.96 20.00
N TRP A 400 9.21 18.62 18.86
CA TRP A 400 8.22 19.69 18.57
C TRP A 400 7.99 19.81 17.06
N GLY A 401 7.05 20.66 16.65
CA GLY A 401 6.65 20.82 15.26
C GLY A 401 5.69 19.73 14.76
N GLN A 402 5.25 19.84 13.53
CA GLN A 402 4.35 18.87 12.91
C GLN A 402 5.14 17.74 12.27
N ARG A 403 4.95 16.52 12.77
CA ARG A 403 5.54 15.32 12.16
C ARG A 403 4.63 14.73 11.10
N ILE A 404 5.16 14.48 9.92
CA ILE A 404 4.53 13.73 8.84
C ILE A 404 5.42 12.53 8.53
N GLN A 405 4.87 11.34 8.60
CA GLN A 405 5.61 10.12 8.29
C GLN A 405 5.69 9.92 6.78
N LEU A 406 6.89 9.61 6.31
CA LEU A 406 7.15 9.15 4.94
C LEU A 406 7.07 7.63 4.91
N ASN A 407 6.49 7.12 3.86
CA ASN A 407 6.38 5.69 3.61
C ASN A 407 7.36 5.29 2.53
#